data_09adbffd0badafed0225f89907636f6a
#
_entry.id   09adbffd0badafed0225f89907636f6a
#
_cell.length_a   1.000
_cell.length_b   1.000
_cell.length_c   1.000
_cell.angle_alpha   90.00
_cell.angle_beta   90.00
_cell.angle_gamma   90.00
#
_symmetry.space_group_name_H-M   'P 1'
#
loop_
_entity.id
_entity.type
_entity.pdbx_description
1 polymer ?
#
loop_
_entity_poly.entity_id
_entity_poly.type
_entity_poly.pdbx_seq_one_letter_code
_entity_poly.pdbx_strand_id
1 'polypeptide(L)'
;TFTHRNSEKPLAFHQPPSFNGIQTPYPQGIEDNLRFIEEDFQVAFGGKGKAAGWDYDLSTTYGQDHARATLTDTYNLSYGPTSPTSVDTGVKTFSQWTNNLDLTRAFDLGLYKPTQISWGLEHRYEDYKIGKGDLASYASGPFTTGANGALIPPGTISGAGTTPADAAEKSRTSLAGYGEIGQDFTDKWHVDLAGRYEH
;
A
#
# COMPACT_ATOMS: atom_id res chain seq x y z
N THR A 1 -4.47 -8.57 -14.05
CA THR A 1 -4.57 -7.10 -14.21
C THR A 1 -3.23 -6.47 -13.93
N PHE A 2 -2.89 -5.43 -14.67
CA PHE A 2 -1.74 -4.55 -14.41
C PHE A 2 -2.21 -3.11 -14.54
N THR A 3 -1.81 -2.26 -13.62
CA THR A 3 -2.12 -0.82 -13.63
C THR A 3 -0.83 -0.05 -13.36
N HIS A 4 -0.59 0.98 -14.14
CA HIS A 4 0.49 1.95 -13.91
C HIS A 4 -0.12 3.33 -13.80
N ARG A 5 0.20 4.04 -12.71
CA ARG A 5 -0.21 5.42 -12.49
C ARG A 5 1.01 6.30 -12.24
N ASN A 6 1.10 7.40 -12.94
CA ASN A 6 2.07 8.45 -12.70
C ASN A 6 1.31 9.75 -12.45
N SER A 7 1.46 10.30 -11.28
CA SER A 7 0.83 11.56 -10.87
C SER A 7 1.86 12.51 -10.31
N GLU A 8 1.70 13.79 -10.58
CA GLU A 8 2.55 14.86 -10.11
C GLU A 8 1.69 15.95 -9.49
N LYS A 9 2.12 16.48 -8.36
CA LYS A 9 1.43 17.50 -7.61
C LYS A 9 2.43 18.57 -7.17
N PRO A 10 2.23 19.85 -7.54
CA PRO A 10 3.00 20.95 -6.98
C PRO A 10 2.73 21.05 -5.46
N LEU A 11 3.79 21.33 -4.72
CA LEU A 11 3.73 21.57 -3.29
C LEU A 11 3.71 23.09 -3.00
N ALA A 12 4.38 23.53 -1.96
CA ALA A 12 4.41 24.93 -1.60
C ALA A 12 5.60 25.67 -2.25
N PHE A 13 5.43 26.94 -2.54
CA PHE A 13 6.56 27.78 -2.94
C PHE A 13 7.49 28.03 -1.75
N HIS A 14 8.76 27.71 -1.91
CA HIS A 14 9.82 27.97 -0.95
C HIS A 14 10.61 29.18 -1.34
N GLN A 15 10.66 30.16 -0.43
CA GLN A 15 11.45 31.39 -0.63
C GLN A 15 12.95 31.09 -0.63
N PRO A 16 13.77 31.94 -1.31
CA PRO A 16 15.20 31.78 -1.22
C PRO A 16 15.69 31.84 0.24
N PRO A 17 16.60 30.96 0.65
CA PRO A 17 17.09 30.89 2.03
C PRO A 17 18.14 31.99 2.30
N SER A 18 17.81 33.23 1.99
CA SER A 18 18.73 34.39 2.10
C SER A 18 19.25 34.63 3.52
N PHE A 19 18.52 34.20 4.54
CA PHE A 19 18.92 34.37 5.94
C PHE A 19 19.98 33.38 6.42
N ASN A 20 20.25 32.32 5.68
CA ASN A 20 21.22 31.29 6.07
C ASN A 20 22.62 31.48 5.48
N GLY A 21 22.80 32.41 4.53
CA GLY A 21 24.08 32.66 3.86
C GLY A 21 24.59 31.49 2.99
N ILE A 22 23.77 30.45 2.82
CA ILE A 22 24.10 29.27 2.02
C ILE A 22 23.48 29.40 0.65
N GLN A 23 24.33 29.22 -0.38
CA GLN A 23 23.85 29.18 -1.75
C GLN A 23 23.10 27.88 -2.01
N THR A 24 22.05 27.94 -2.82
CA THR A 24 21.24 26.80 -3.25
C THR A 24 21.17 26.72 -4.76
N PRO A 25 20.75 25.59 -5.33
CA PRO A 25 20.49 25.50 -6.77
C PRO A 25 19.41 26.46 -7.27
N TYR A 26 18.57 26.97 -6.37
CA TYR A 26 17.44 27.86 -6.70
C TYR A 26 17.51 29.20 -5.95
N PRO A 27 18.35 30.13 -6.42
CA PRO A 27 18.58 31.41 -5.75
C PRO A 27 17.37 32.36 -5.77
N GLN A 28 16.36 32.08 -6.60
CA GLN A 28 15.11 32.87 -6.69
C GLN A 28 13.93 32.20 -5.94
N GLY A 29 14.19 31.11 -5.26
CA GLY A 29 13.13 30.25 -4.70
C GLY A 29 12.63 29.21 -5.70
N ILE A 30 11.81 28.30 -5.25
CA ILE A 30 11.27 27.19 -6.04
C ILE A 30 9.94 26.70 -5.48
N GLU A 31 9.10 26.21 -6.35
CA GLU A 31 7.95 25.36 -6.04
C GLU A 31 8.32 23.93 -6.42
N ASP A 32 8.50 23.08 -5.42
CA ASP A 32 8.85 21.69 -5.67
C ASP A 32 7.61 20.83 -5.98
N ASN A 33 7.84 19.71 -6.63
CA ASN A 33 6.80 18.79 -7.06
C ASN A 33 6.95 17.43 -6.38
N LEU A 34 5.83 16.86 -5.96
CA LEU A 34 5.76 15.51 -5.47
C LEU A 34 5.20 14.61 -6.58
N ARG A 35 6.03 13.70 -7.04
CA ARG A 35 5.69 12.71 -8.05
C ARG A 35 5.46 11.36 -7.41
N PHE A 36 4.30 10.74 -7.69
CA PHE A 36 3.99 9.37 -7.33
C PHE A 36 3.96 8.48 -8.57
N ILE A 37 4.70 7.39 -8.50
CA ILE A 37 4.63 6.30 -9.47
C ILE A 37 4.11 5.08 -8.73
N GLU A 38 2.98 4.58 -9.18
CA GLU A 38 2.32 3.39 -8.60
C GLU A 38 2.15 2.33 -9.68
N GLU A 39 2.51 1.12 -9.33
CA GLU A 39 2.45 -0.06 -10.19
C GLU A 39 1.72 -1.17 -9.44
N ASP A 40 0.50 -1.49 -9.90
CA ASP A 40 -0.31 -2.57 -9.38
C ASP A 40 -0.27 -3.77 -10.31
N PHE A 41 -0.08 -4.92 -9.74
CA PHE A 41 -0.13 -6.19 -10.44
C PHE A 41 -1.01 -7.18 -9.69
N GLN A 42 -1.88 -7.88 -10.41
CA GLN A 42 -2.70 -8.95 -9.86
C GLN A 42 -2.87 -10.09 -10.85
N VAL A 43 -2.75 -11.31 -10.35
CA VAL A 43 -3.07 -12.53 -11.06
C VAL A 43 -3.94 -13.42 -10.19
N ALA A 44 -4.96 -14.03 -10.80
CA ALA A 44 -5.85 -14.98 -10.12
C ALA A 44 -6.02 -16.23 -10.99
N PHE A 45 -6.02 -17.39 -10.35
CA PHE A 45 -6.32 -18.68 -10.95
C PHE A 45 -7.34 -19.40 -10.07
N GLY A 46 -8.18 -20.19 -10.69
CA GLY A 46 -9.18 -20.95 -9.94
C GLY A 46 -9.89 -21.97 -10.79
N GLY A 47 -10.63 -22.81 -10.12
CA GLY A 47 -11.48 -23.83 -10.73
C GLY A 47 -12.75 -24.02 -9.94
N LYS A 48 -13.87 -24.14 -10.67
CA LYS A 48 -15.21 -24.43 -10.12
C LYS A 48 -15.70 -25.76 -10.65
N GLY A 49 -16.45 -26.46 -9.84
CA GLY A 49 -17.04 -27.73 -10.29
C GLY A 49 -17.98 -28.33 -9.26
N LYS A 50 -18.35 -29.59 -9.49
CA LYS A 50 -19.20 -30.37 -8.59
C LYS A 50 -18.49 -31.67 -8.22
N ALA A 51 -18.46 -31.97 -6.93
CA ALA A 51 -17.93 -33.22 -6.40
C ALA A 51 -18.72 -33.65 -5.19
N ALA A 52 -19.11 -34.94 -5.13
CA ALA A 52 -19.85 -35.53 -4.00
C ALA A 52 -21.13 -34.76 -3.61
N GLY A 53 -21.78 -34.11 -4.58
CA GLY A 53 -23.01 -33.33 -4.36
C GLY A 53 -22.77 -31.90 -3.85
N TRP A 54 -21.52 -31.47 -3.75
CA TRP A 54 -21.15 -30.11 -3.45
C TRP A 54 -20.72 -29.36 -4.71
N ASP A 55 -21.12 -28.09 -4.82
CA ASP A 55 -20.52 -27.13 -5.71
C ASP A 55 -19.27 -26.58 -5.00
N TYR A 56 -18.13 -26.61 -5.68
CA TYR A 56 -16.88 -26.06 -5.13
C TYR A 56 -16.32 -24.94 -6.00
N ASP A 57 -15.68 -23.99 -5.34
CA ASP A 57 -14.85 -22.93 -5.94
C ASP A 57 -13.50 -22.92 -5.21
N LEU A 58 -12.43 -23.20 -5.93
CA LEU A 58 -11.06 -23.13 -5.44
C LEU A 58 -10.34 -22.02 -6.20
N SER A 59 -9.79 -21.06 -5.49
CA SER A 59 -9.06 -19.95 -6.11
C SER A 59 -7.80 -19.58 -5.36
N THR A 60 -6.83 -19.06 -6.11
CA THR A 60 -5.62 -18.44 -5.60
C THR A 60 -5.42 -17.10 -6.32
N THR A 61 -5.12 -16.08 -5.54
CA THR A 61 -4.90 -14.71 -6.03
C THR A 61 -3.62 -14.17 -5.43
N TYR A 62 -2.72 -13.68 -6.27
CA TYR A 62 -1.57 -12.90 -5.86
C TYR A 62 -1.68 -11.48 -6.42
N GLY A 63 -1.45 -10.50 -5.57
CA GLY A 63 -1.39 -9.09 -5.94
C GLY A 63 -0.22 -8.38 -5.27
N GLN A 64 0.30 -7.37 -5.94
CA GLN A 64 1.33 -6.48 -5.42
C GLN A 64 1.05 -5.05 -5.86
N ASP A 65 1.18 -4.13 -4.91
CA ASP A 65 1.22 -2.69 -5.12
C ASP A 65 2.62 -2.18 -4.77
N HIS A 66 3.19 -1.39 -5.68
CA HIS A 66 4.50 -0.77 -5.53
C HIS A 66 4.37 0.73 -5.78
N ALA A 67 4.59 1.53 -4.74
CA ALA A 67 4.48 2.97 -4.78
C ALA A 67 5.83 3.65 -4.48
N ARG A 68 6.30 4.49 -5.40
CA ARG A 68 7.50 5.32 -5.27
C ARG A 68 7.11 6.78 -5.20
N ALA A 69 7.66 7.50 -4.22
CA ALA A 69 7.50 8.94 -4.07
C ALA A 69 8.84 9.64 -4.35
N THR A 70 8.84 10.55 -5.31
CA THR A 70 10.02 11.34 -5.72
C THR A 70 9.70 12.83 -5.60
N LEU A 71 10.56 13.59 -4.95
CA LEU A 71 10.53 15.05 -5.02
C LEU A 71 11.39 15.51 -6.19
N THR A 72 10.84 16.39 -7.03
CA THR A 72 11.55 17.08 -8.13
C THR A 72 11.51 18.58 -7.91
N ASP A 73 12.42 19.29 -8.52
CA ASP A 73 12.60 20.74 -8.30
C ASP A 73 12.75 21.09 -6.81
N THR A 74 13.47 20.25 -6.09
CA THR A 74 13.71 20.34 -4.64
C THR A 74 15.19 20.52 -4.34
N TYR A 75 15.54 20.69 -3.08
CA TYR A 75 16.92 20.63 -2.61
C TYR A 75 16.98 20.36 -1.11
N ASN A 76 18.12 19.86 -0.65
CA ASN A 76 18.45 19.75 0.76
C ASN A 76 19.42 20.92 1.10
N LEU A 77 18.97 21.84 1.93
CA LEU A 77 19.73 23.06 2.27
C LEU A 77 21.12 22.74 2.83
N SER A 78 21.24 21.63 3.57
CA SER A 78 22.52 21.22 4.17
C SER A 78 23.57 20.74 3.15
N TYR A 79 23.20 20.51 1.88
CA TYR A 79 24.12 20.21 0.79
C TYR A 79 24.55 21.48 0.00
N GLY A 80 23.89 22.60 0.27
CA GLY A 80 24.20 23.87 -0.40
C GLY A 80 24.02 23.79 -1.92
N PRO A 81 24.93 24.40 -2.70
CA PRO A 81 24.82 24.48 -4.16
C PRO A 81 25.00 23.10 -4.85
N THR A 82 25.53 22.11 -4.14
CA THR A 82 25.73 20.76 -4.67
C THR A 82 24.57 19.80 -4.37
N SER A 83 23.46 20.33 -3.82
CA SER A 83 22.29 19.53 -3.54
C SER A 83 21.70 18.92 -4.80
N PRO A 84 21.33 17.62 -4.78
CA PRO A 84 20.47 17.07 -5.83
C PRO A 84 19.15 17.84 -5.89
N THR A 85 18.62 18.00 -7.10
CA THR A 85 17.34 18.68 -7.35
C THR A 85 16.18 17.71 -7.59
N SER A 86 16.46 16.41 -7.56
CA SER A 86 15.47 15.33 -7.57
C SER A 86 15.94 14.20 -6.65
N VAL A 87 15.07 13.74 -5.77
CA VAL A 87 15.38 12.69 -4.80
C VAL A 87 14.18 11.77 -4.58
N ASP A 88 14.42 10.49 -4.49
CA ASP A 88 13.42 9.55 -4.00
C ASP A 88 13.27 9.69 -2.49
N THR A 89 12.05 9.86 -2.02
CA THR A 89 11.75 10.00 -0.58
C THR A 89 11.45 8.67 0.10
N GLY A 90 11.30 7.60 -0.67
CA GLY A 90 11.08 6.25 -0.22
C GLY A 90 10.13 5.46 -1.13
N VAL A 91 10.11 4.17 -0.90
CA VAL A 91 9.30 3.20 -1.64
C VAL A 91 8.46 2.41 -0.66
N LYS A 92 7.20 2.16 -1.02
CA LYS A 92 6.31 1.25 -0.28
C LYS A 92 5.89 0.12 -1.20
N THR A 93 5.96 -1.09 -0.70
CA THR A 93 5.49 -2.27 -1.41
C THR A 93 4.54 -3.04 -0.49
N PHE A 94 3.38 -3.38 -1.01
CA PHE A 94 2.45 -4.28 -0.36
C PHE A 94 2.18 -5.46 -1.29
N SER A 95 2.29 -6.68 -0.78
CA SER A 95 1.91 -7.87 -1.53
C SER A 95 0.99 -8.76 -0.71
N GLN A 96 0.07 -9.42 -1.39
CA GLN A 96 -0.89 -10.32 -0.79
C GLN A 96 -1.06 -11.57 -1.64
N TRP A 97 -1.04 -12.72 -0.97
CA TRP A 97 -1.40 -14.00 -1.56
C TRP A 97 -2.56 -14.61 -0.79
N THR A 98 -3.68 -14.82 -1.48
CA THR A 98 -4.90 -15.34 -0.89
C THR A 98 -5.30 -16.63 -1.60
N ASN A 99 -5.65 -17.66 -0.82
CA ASN A 99 -6.19 -18.91 -1.30
C ASN A 99 -7.56 -19.13 -0.65
N ASN A 100 -8.57 -19.42 -1.47
CA ASN A 100 -9.93 -19.65 -1.02
C ASN A 100 -10.43 -21.03 -1.47
N LEU A 101 -11.18 -21.67 -0.59
CA LEU A 101 -12.00 -22.84 -0.89
C LEU A 101 -13.41 -22.54 -0.41
N ASP A 102 -14.35 -22.51 -1.34
CA ASP A 102 -15.77 -22.33 -1.08
C ASP A 102 -16.52 -23.59 -1.48
N LEU A 103 -17.45 -24.02 -0.63
CA LEU A 103 -18.29 -25.19 -0.82
C LEU A 103 -19.74 -24.84 -0.54
N THR A 104 -20.63 -25.18 -1.46
CA THR A 104 -22.07 -24.95 -1.33
C THR A 104 -22.85 -26.20 -1.70
N ARG A 105 -23.89 -26.50 -0.92
CA ARG A 105 -24.80 -27.58 -1.21
C ARG A 105 -26.21 -27.29 -0.69
N ALA A 106 -27.19 -27.65 -1.49
CA ALA A 106 -28.58 -27.63 -1.07
C ALA A 106 -29.01 -29.01 -0.52
N PHE A 107 -29.70 -29.02 0.62
CA PHE A 107 -30.21 -30.19 1.30
C PHE A 107 -31.73 -30.14 1.35
N ASP A 108 -32.39 -31.17 0.86
CA ASP A 108 -33.82 -31.30 1.03
C ASP A 108 -34.14 -31.83 2.44
N LEU A 109 -34.57 -30.94 3.30
CA LEU A 109 -34.97 -31.24 4.68
C LEU A 109 -36.50 -31.30 4.86
N GLY A 110 -37.26 -31.36 3.76
CA GLY A 110 -38.72 -31.35 3.78
C GLY A 110 -39.33 -29.98 4.12
N LEU A 111 -38.54 -28.87 4.03
CA LEU A 111 -39.00 -27.52 4.22
C LEU A 111 -39.53 -26.91 2.88
N TYR A 112 -40.00 -25.67 2.91
CA TYR A 112 -40.60 -25.01 1.73
C TYR A 112 -39.72 -25.08 0.48
N LYS A 113 -38.40 -24.82 0.65
CA LYS A 113 -37.37 -25.11 -0.36
C LYS A 113 -36.16 -25.78 0.29
N PRO A 114 -35.28 -26.41 -0.50
CA PRO A 114 -34.04 -26.97 0.03
C PRO A 114 -33.23 -25.93 0.79
N THR A 115 -32.70 -26.32 1.95
CA THR A 115 -31.78 -25.50 2.76
C THR A 115 -30.44 -25.40 2.08
N GLN A 116 -29.95 -24.18 1.84
CA GLN A 116 -28.62 -23.96 1.31
C GLN A 116 -27.60 -23.87 2.46
N ILE A 117 -26.57 -24.69 2.38
CA ILE A 117 -25.43 -24.63 3.31
C ILE A 117 -24.19 -24.30 2.49
N SER A 118 -23.51 -23.24 2.90
CA SER A 118 -22.23 -22.81 2.33
C SER A 118 -21.19 -22.75 3.44
N TRP A 119 -19.96 -23.13 3.15
CA TRP A 119 -18.83 -22.92 4.04
C TRP A 119 -17.55 -22.79 3.24
N GLY A 120 -16.54 -22.14 3.83
CA GLY A 120 -15.29 -21.95 3.16
C GLY A 120 -14.12 -21.72 4.11
N LEU A 121 -12.95 -21.81 3.52
CA LEU A 121 -11.67 -21.55 4.16
C LEU A 121 -10.90 -20.53 3.35
N GLU A 122 -10.24 -19.63 4.05
CA GLU A 122 -9.34 -18.65 3.45
C GLU A 122 -7.97 -18.72 4.13
N HIS A 123 -6.93 -18.82 3.34
CA HIS A 123 -5.55 -18.57 3.77
C HIS A 123 -5.05 -17.32 3.10
N ARG A 124 -4.50 -16.36 3.89
CA ARG A 124 -3.96 -15.11 3.40
C ARG A 124 -2.55 -14.89 3.98
N TYR A 125 -1.61 -14.60 3.09
CA TYR A 125 -0.29 -14.12 3.43
C TYR A 125 -0.14 -12.68 2.91
N GLU A 126 0.30 -11.78 3.78
CA GLU A 126 0.53 -10.37 3.47
C GLU A 126 1.95 -9.99 3.84
N ASP A 127 2.57 -9.18 3.00
CA ASP A 127 3.88 -8.60 3.23
C ASP A 127 3.83 -7.10 2.95
N TYR A 128 4.36 -6.30 3.87
CA TYR A 128 4.45 -4.86 3.74
C TYR A 128 5.88 -4.40 3.98
N LYS A 129 6.43 -3.67 2.99
CA LYS A 129 7.79 -3.18 3.00
C LYS A 129 7.84 -1.68 2.80
N ILE A 130 8.60 -1.00 3.66
CA ILE A 130 8.98 0.41 3.53
C ILE A 130 10.48 0.43 3.23
N GLY A 131 10.85 0.95 2.06
CA GLY A 131 12.24 1.16 1.66
C GLY A 131 12.70 2.59 1.96
N LYS A 132 13.99 2.74 2.29
CA LYS A 132 14.61 4.07 2.49
C LYS A 132 14.59 4.87 1.20
N GLY A 133 14.58 6.20 1.36
CA GLY A 133 14.82 7.15 0.28
C GLY A 133 16.30 7.31 -0.07
N ASP A 134 16.59 8.23 -0.98
CA ASP A 134 17.94 8.67 -1.31
C ASP A 134 18.58 9.36 -0.11
N LEU A 135 19.91 9.27 0.01
CA LEU A 135 20.63 9.85 1.14
C LEU A 135 20.32 11.35 1.33
N ALA A 136 20.29 12.11 0.24
CA ALA A 136 20.00 13.53 0.28
C ALA A 136 18.56 13.87 0.68
N SER A 137 17.64 12.90 0.63
CA SER A 137 16.25 13.10 1.05
C SER A 137 16.09 13.13 2.58
N TYR A 138 17.01 12.55 3.35
CA TYR A 138 16.88 12.44 4.82
C TYR A 138 18.14 12.80 5.62
N ALA A 139 19.34 12.81 5.01
CA ALA A 139 20.58 13.05 5.74
C ALA A 139 20.96 14.55 5.76
N SER A 140 21.81 14.92 6.70
CA SER A 140 22.50 16.20 6.69
C SER A 140 23.71 16.15 5.75
N GLY A 141 23.91 17.21 4.98
CA GLY A 141 25.12 17.48 4.21
C GLY A 141 26.18 18.20 5.06
N PRO A 142 27.19 18.78 4.40
CA PRO A 142 28.30 19.46 5.09
C PRO A 142 27.90 20.76 5.83
N PHE A 143 26.79 21.39 5.46
CA PHE A 143 26.31 22.62 6.07
C PHE A 143 25.24 22.34 7.13
N THR A 144 25.66 22.24 8.38
CA THR A 144 24.72 21.92 9.50
C THR A 144 24.25 23.15 10.26
N THR A 145 24.86 24.33 10.00
CA THR A 145 24.54 25.56 10.69
C THR A 145 24.53 26.72 9.69
N GLY A 146 23.51 27.56 9.74
CA GLY A 146 23.43 28.79 8.94
C GLY A 146 24.30 29.92 9.50
N ALA A 147 24.49 31.02 8.71
CA ALA A 147 25.29 32.16 9.10
C ALA A 147 24.82 32.84 10.40
N ASN A 148 23.53 32.70 10.76
CA ASN A 148 22.96 33.22 12.00
C ASN A 148 23.11 32.27 13.19
N GLY A 149 23.84 31.14 13.03
CA GLY A 149 24.00 30.11 14.06
C GLY A 149 22.83 29.16 14.20
N ALA A 150 21.75 29.28 13.41
CA ALA A 150 20.62 28.39 13.43
C ALA A 150 20.97 27.00 12.84
N LEU A 151 20.50 25.94 13.46
CA LEU A 151 20.68 24.60 12.93
C LEU A 151 19.88 24.41 11.64
N ILE A 152 20.50 23.74 10.68
CA ILE A 152 19.84 23.33 9.44
C ILE A 152 19.32 21.91 9.63
N PRO A 153 18.00 21.67 9.53
CA PRO A 153 17.45 20.35 9.66
C PRO A 153 17.91 19.43 8.53
N PRO A 154 18.00 18.10 8.77
CA PRO A 154 18.26 17.14 7.71
C PRO A 154 17.05 17.01 6.77
N GLY A 155 17.30 16.57 5.55
CA GLY A 155 16.26 16.32 4.54
C GLY A 155 16.05 17.50 3.59
N THR A 156 15.03 17.36 2.74
CA THR A 156 14.69 18.37 1.74
C THR A 156 13.89 19.53 2.34
N ILE A 157 13.74 20.60 1.58
CA ILE A 157 12.90 21.75 1.97
C ILE A 157 11.44 21.38 2.22
N SER A 158 10.94 20.31 1.63
CA SER A 158 9.57 19.79 1.83
C SER A 158 9.46 18.69 2.89
N GLY A 159 10.56 18.40 3.57
CA GLY A 159 10.62 17.43 4.66
C GLY A 159 11.65 16.32 4.42
N ALA A 160 11.77 15.44 5.41
CA ALA A 160 12.68 14.32 5.33
C ALA A 160 12.02 13.11 4.65
N GLY A 161 12.77 12.45 3.78
CA GLY A 161 12.40 11.14 3.26
C GLY A 161 12.57 10.04 4.30
N THR A 162 12.20 8.82 3.93
CA THR A 162 12.31 7.62 4.77
C THR A 162 13.78 7.32 5.07
N THR A 163 14.14 7.30 6.34
CA THR A 163 15.49 6.96 6.77
C THR A 163 15.71 5.44 6.80
N PRO A 164 16.97 4.95 6.87
CA PRO A 164 17.23 3.53 7.11
C PRO A 164 16.64 3.00 8.43
N ALA A 165 16.45 3.86 9.44
CA ALA A 165 15.85 3.47 10.71
C ALA A 165 14.32 3.31 10.62
N ASP A 166 13.69 4.01 9.68
CA ASP A 166 12.25 3.93 9.40
C ASP A 166 11.92 2.83 8.38
N ALA A 167 12.94 2.28 7.71
CA ALA A 167 12.77 1.16 6.79
C ALA A 167 12.32 -0.08 7.56
N ALA A 168 11.30 -0.75 7.07
CA ALA A 168 10.70 -1.90 7.73
C ALA A 168 10.17 -2.90 6.72
N GLU A 169 10.17 -4.17 7.13
CA GLU A 169 9.51 -5.26 6.43
C GLU A 169 8.75 -6.08 7.46
N LYS A 170 7.46 -6.29 7.23
CA LYS A 170 6.57 -7.03 8.12
C LYS A 170 5.63 -7.88 7.31
N SER A 171 5.52 -9.14 7.71
CA SER A 171 4.56 -10.07 7.13
C SER A 171 3.62 -10.64 8.18
N ARG A 172 2.46 -11.06 7.72
CA ARG A 172 1.51 -11.82 8.53
C ARG A 172 0.83 -12.89 7.71
N THR A 173 0.43 -13.95 8.38
CA THR A 173 -0.42 -15.00 7.82
C THR A 173 -1.69 -15.04 8.62
N SER A 174 -2.83 -15.15 7.94
CA SER A 174 -4.12 -15.40 8.58
C SER A 174 -4.83 -16.60 7.96
N LEU A 175 -5.59 -17.28 8.80
CA LEU A 175 -6.50 -18.36 8.41
C LEU A 175 -7.90 -18.01 8.86
N ALA A 176 -8.86 -18.10 7.95
CA ALA A 176 -10.25 -17.89 8.27
C ALA A 176 -11.12 -19.08 7.84
N GLY A 177 -12.12 -19.38 8.65
CA GLY A 177 -13.21 -20.27 8.30
C GLY A 177 -14.53 -19.52 8.40
N TYR A 178 -15.44 -19.77 7.49
CA TYR A 178 -16.76 -19.15 7.47
C TYR A 178 -17.84 -20.14 7.03
N GLY A 179 -19.07 -19.86 7.41
CA GLY A 179 -20.21 -20.66 7.04
C GLY A 179 -21.49 -19.85 7.00
N GLU A 180 -22.42 -20.31 6.21
CA GLU A 180 -23.73 -19.69 5.99
C GLU A 180 -24.79 -20.78 5.82
N ILE A 181 -25.96 -20.53 6.38
CA ILE A 181 -27.16 -21.35 6.18
C ILE A 181 -28.28 -20.43 5.73
N GLY A 182 -28.79 -20.67 4.52
CA GLY A 182 -29.92 -19.95 3.93
C GLY A 182 -31.15 -20.81 3.81
N GLN A 183 -32.31 -20.29 4.22
CA GLN A 183 -33.58 -21.02 4.20
C GLN A 183 -34.73 -20.11 3.75
N ASP A 184 -35.45 -20.61 2.73
CA ASP A 184 -36.77 -20.09 2.39
C ASP A 184 -37.83 -20.86 3.21
N PHE A 185 -38.54 -20.17 4.09
CA PHE A 185 -39.67 -20.76 4.88
C PHE A 185 -40.99 -20.61 4.17
N THR A 186 -41.14 -19.61 3.33
CA THR A 186 -42.31 -19.37 2.48
C THR A 186 -41.88 -18.65 1.21
N ASP A 187 -42.82 -18.30 0.31
CA ASP A 187 -42.60 -17.45 -0.85
C ASP A 187 -42.17 -15.99 -0.50
N LYS A 188 -42.34 -15.60 0.77
CA LYS A 188 -42.09 -14.21 1.26
C LYS A 188 -41.03 -14.12 2.35
N TRP A 189 -40.68 -15.23 2.97
CA TRP A 189 -39.75 -15.25 4.09
C TRP A 189 -38.51 -16.07 3.75
N HIS A 190 -37.39 -15.39 3.67
CA HIS A 190 -36.06 -15.97 3.56
C HIS A 190 -35.22 -15.54 4.76
N VAL A 191 -34.40 -16.44 5.31
CA VAL A 191 -33.52 -16.16 6.44
C VAL A 191 -32.13 -16.72 6.12
N ASP A 192 -31.11 -15.88 6.29
CA ASP A 192 -29.71 -16.26 6.23
C ASP A 192 -29.06 -16.08 7.61
N LEU A 193 -28.25 -17.04 7.99
CA LEU A 193 -27.38 -16.98 9.15
C LEU A 193 -25.94 -17.26 8.70
N ALA A 194 -25.05 -16.32 8.89
CA ALA A 194 -23.64 -16.43 8.51
C ALA A 194 -22.71 -16.10 9.68
N GLY A 195 -21.55 -16.72 9.68
CA GLY A 195 -20.49 -16.45 10.64
C GLY A 195 -19.11 -16.65 10.03
N ARG A 196 -18.12 -15.86 10.51
CA ARG A 196 -16.70 -15.95 10.13
C ARG A 196 -15.83 -15.87 11.38
N TYR A 197 -14.82 -16.71 11.43
CA TYR A 197 -13.75 -16.65 12.41
C TYR A 197 -12.41 -16.54 11.67
N GLU A 198 -11.54 -15.66 12.14
CA GLU A 198 -10.20 -15.42 11.58
C GLU A 198 -9.17 -15.34 12.70
N HIS A 199 -8.02 -15.95 12.47
CA HIS A 199 -6.86 -15.93 13.38
C HIS A 199 -5.59 -15.54 12.61
#